data_853031b4e2c5682fb142d832ff952677
#
_entry.id   853031b4e2c5682fb142d832ff952677
#
_cell.length_a   1.000
_cell.length_b   1.000
_cell.length_c   1.000
_cell.angle_alpha   90.00
_cell.angle_beta   90.00
_cell.angle_gamma   90.00
#
_symmetry.space_group_name_H-M   'P 1'
#
loop_
_entity.id
_entity.type
_entity.pdbx_description
1 polymer ?
#
loop_
_entity_poly.entity_id
_entity_poly.type
_entity_poly.pdbx_seq_one_letter_code
_entity_poly.pdbx_strand_id
1 'polypeptide(L)'
;MRVFIVDDEAPARSRLRVLLADIRNEFPNEVVGEAANGVEAVAQIVTGEVDVVLADIRMPSMDGIELARHLGRLSPAPGVVFTTAYDQYAVQAFELNAIDYLVKPVRAQRLVSALQKAQRSGPPSQEALQKAASEGRRHFSVGERGRILLVPVADVLYLRAELKYVTARTVEREYVLDESLTHLETEFAETFVRVHRSCLIARRAIAGFERTQDDAAEAQWSVIVRGSNERLPVSRRQWSIVKGAMVEKGGT
;
A
#
# COMPACT_ATOMS: atom_id res chain seq x y z
N MET A 1 10.39 4.67 -26.58
CA MET A 1 9.97 4.43 -25.19
C MET A 1 8.88 3.37 -25.20
N ARG A 2 9.08 2.27 -24.47
CA ARG A 2 8.16 1.16 -24.37
C ARG A 2 7.19 1.41 -23.22
N VAL A 3 5.91 1.57 -23.56
CA VAL A 3 4.84 1.96 -22.64
C VAL A 3 3.95 0.77 -22.36
N PHE A 4 3.67 0.50 -21.10
CA PHE A 4 2.69 -0.49 -20.65
C PHE A 4 1.49 0.22 -20.03
N ILE A 5 0.26 -0.20 -20.37
CA ILE A 5 -0.97 0.45 -19.90
C ILE A 5 -1.70 -0.47 -18.92
N VAL A 6 -2.06 0.05 -17.75
CA VAL A 6 -2.81 -0.70 -16.73
C VAL A 6 -4.02 0.11 -16.28
N ASP A 7 -5.22 -0.40 -16.56
CA ASP A 7 -6.48 0.24 -16.23
C ASP A 7 -7.58 -0.81 -16.31
N ASP A 8 -8.48 -0.90 -15.36
CA ASP A 8 -9.55 -1.92 -15.39
C ASP A 8 -10.64 -1.60 -16.44
N GLU A 9 -10.76 -0.34 -16.83
CA GLU A 9 -11.70 0.09 -17.84
C GLU A 9 -11.12 -0.04 -19.27
N ALA A 10 -11.63 -0.98 -20.06
CA ALA A 10 -11.21 -1.15 -21.45
C ALA A 10 -11.35 0.13 -22.32
N PRO A 11 -12.38 0.99 -22.16
CA PRO A 11 -12.44 2.26 -22.86
C PRO A 11 -11.30 3.21 -22.49
N ALA A 12 -10.84 3.24 -21.21
CA ALA A 12 -9.73 4.07 -20.78
C ALA A 12 -8.41 3.60 -21.40
N ARG A 13 -8.14 2.28 -21.41
CA ARG A 13 -6.97 1.71 -22.11
C ARG A 13 -6.97 2.06 -23.60
N SER A 14 -8.12 1.89 -24.26
CA SER A 14 -8.26 2.25 -25.67
C SER A 14 -7.98 3.71 -25.94
N ARG A 15 -8.45 4.61 -25.07
CA ARG A 15 -8.19 6.06 -25.17
C ARG A 15 -6.72 6.39 -25.00
N LEU A 16 -6.03 5.81 -24.02
CA LEU A 16 -4.59 5.99 -23.81
C LEU A 16 -3.79 5.51 -25.03
N ARG A 17 -4.18 4.36 -25.60
CA ARG A 17 -3.56 3.82 -26.81
C ARG A 17 -3.70 4.76 -28.03
N VAL A 18 -4.89 5.36 -28.23
CA VAL A 18 -5.11 6.36 -29.29
C VAL A 18 -4.24 7.59 -29.04
N LEU A 19 -4.22 8.13 -27.82
CA LEU A 19 -3.39 9.27 -27.46
C LEU A 19 -1.90 9.00 -27.69
N LEU A 20 -1.40 7.82 -27.31
CA LEU A 20 -0.01 7.41 -27.56
C LEU A 20 0.30 7.31 -29.04
N ALA A 21 -0.64 6.83 -29.85
CA ALA A 21 -0.50 6.80 -31.31
C ALA A 21 -0.47 8.22 -31.91
N ASP A 22 -1.32 9.12 -31.44
CA ASP A 22 -1.42 10.50 -31.91
C ASP A 22 -0.11 11.29 -31.64
N ILE A 23 0.51 11.07 -30.48
CA ILE A 23 1.75 11.77 -30.11
C ILE A 23 3.01 11.09 -30.63
N ARG A 24 2.94 9.97 -31.34
CA ARG A 24 4.12 9.18 -31.76
C ARG A 24 5.10 9.96 -32.63
N ASN A 25 4.62 10.89 -33.45
CA ASN A 25 5.49 11.74 -34.27
C ASN A 25 6.24 12.80 -33.43
N GLU A 26 5.66 13.26 -32.35
CA GLU A 26 6.26 14.23 -31.42
C GLU A 26 7.15 13.53 -30.39
N PHE A 27 6.69 12.39 -29.89
CA PHE A 27 7.38 11.59 -28.88
C PHE A 27 7.35 10.10 -29.27
N PRO A 28 8.46 9.55 -29.79
CA PRO A 28 8.53 8.14 -30.22
C PRO A 28 8.23 7.18 -29.07
N ASN A 29 7.15 6.45 -29.21
CA ASN A 29 6.65 5.50 -28.22
C ASN A 29 6.07 4.24 -28.86
N GLU A 30 6.00 3.17 -28.09
CA GLU A 30 5.41 1.90 -28.47
C GLU A 30 4.64 1.30 -27.27
N VAL A 31 3.40 0.92 -27.46
CA VAL A 31 2.63 0.18 -26.46
C VAL A 31 3.03 -1.28 -26.56
N VAL A 32 3.72 -1.78 -25.52
CA VAL A 32 4.25 -3.15 -25.45
C VAL A 32 3.33 -4.13 -24.73
N GLY A 33 2.29 -3.64 -24.06
CA GLY A 33 1.30 -4.48 -23.41
C GLY A 33 0.23 -3.68 -22.67
N GLU A 34 -0.82 -4.39 -22.28
CA GLU A 34 -1.96 -3.86 -21.53
C GLU A 34 -2.40 -4.89 -20.48
N ALA A 35 -2.88 -4.42 -19.34
CA ALA A 35 -3.48 -5.25 -18.30
C ALA A 35 -4.72 -4.58 -17.71
N ALA A 36 -5.65 -5.39 -17.22
CA ALA A 36 -6.87 -4.92 -16.57
C ALA A 36 -6.74 -4.76 -15.03
N ASN A 37 -5.62 -5.16 -14.45
CA ASN A 37 -5.34 -5.04 -13.01
C ASN A 37 -3.85 -5.16 -12.74
N GLY A 38 -3.43 -4.81 -11.51
CA GLY A 38 -2.02 -4.85 -11.12
C GLY A 38 -1.40 -6.24 -11.10
N VAL A 39 -2.15 -7.29 -10.76
CA VAL A 39 -1.64 -8.68 -10.73
C VAL A 39 -1.24 -9.13 -12.13
N GLU A 40 -2.11 -8.88 -13.10
CA GLU A 40 -1.89 -9.19 -14.51
C GLU A 40 -0.70 -8.39 -15.07
N ALA A 41 -0.61 -7.10 -14.69
CA ALA A 41 0.48 -6.23 -15.09
C ALA A 41 1.83 -6.74 -14.57
N VAL A 42 1.96 -7.10 -13.28
CA VAL A 42 3.20 -7.65 -12.73
C VAL A 42 3.65 -8.88 -13.48
N ALA A 43 2.73 -9.83 -13.75
CA ALA A 43 3.05 -11.07 -14.45
C ALA A 43 3.61 -10.83 -15.86
N GLN A 44 3.10 -9.83 -16.59
CA GLN A 44 3.55 -9.49 -17.95
C GLN A 44 4.84 -8.64 -17.94
N ILE A 45 4.94 -7.65 -17.03
CA ILE A 45 6.08 -6.72 -16.98
C ILE A 45 7.37 -7.41 -16.56
N VAL A 46 7.31 -8.38 -15.63
CA VAL A 46 8.49 -9.15 -15.17
C VAL A 46 9.18 -9.87 -16.33
N THR A 47 8.44 -10.28 -17.35
CA THR A 47 8.96 -11.02 -18.52
C THR A 47 9.30 -10.14 -19.71
N GLY A 48 8.91 -8.86 -19.67
CA GLY A 48 9.04 -7.91 -20.77
C GLY A 48 9.97 -6.74 -20.47
N GLU A 49 10.42 -6.07 -21.50
CA GLU A 49 11.18 -4.83 -21.38
C GLU A 49 10.20 -3.65 -21.44
N VAL A 50 9.98 -2.99 -20.31
CA VAL A 50 9.08 -1.84 -20.15
C VAL A 50 9.85 -0.65 -19.60
N ASP A 51 9.72 0.51 -20.26
CA ASP A 51 10.39 1.73 -19.81
C ASP A 51 9.49 2.53 -18.85
N VAL A 52 8.17 2.57 -19.12
CA VAL A 52 7.18 3.31 -18.32
C VAL A 52 5.84 2.58 -18.27
N VAL A 53 5.21 2.63 -17.12
CA VAL A 53 3.86 2.10 -16.88
C VAL A 53 2.91 3.28 -16.65
N LEU A 54 1.85 3.35 -17.45
CA LEU A 54 0.69 4.21 -17.20
C LEU A 54 -0.32 3.40 -16.41
N ALA A 55 -0.51 3.69 -15.14
CA ALA A 55 -1.36 2.89 -14.26
C ALA A 55 -2.51 3.70 -13.69
N ASP A 56 -3.73 3.18 -13.80
CA ASP A 56 -4.82 3.71 -12.99
C ASP A 56 -4.55 3.43 -11.51
N ILE A 57 -4.89 4.39 -10.66
CA ILE A 57 -4.74 4.22 -9.21
C ILE A 57 -5.76 3.21 -8.69
N ARG A 58 -7.01 3.25 -9.18
CA ARG A 58 -8.08 2.40 -8.67
C ARG A 58 -8.39 1.24 -9.60
N MET A 59 -7.95 0.07 -9.20
CA MET A 59 -8.23 -1.16 -9.93
C MET A 59 -8.60 -2.28 -8.95
N PRO A 60 -9.40 -3.26 -9.36
CA PRO A 60 -9.69 -4.43 -8.54
C PRO A 60 -8.45 -5.30 -8.35
N SER A 61 -8.42 -6.10 -7.29
CA SER A 61 -7.39 -7.07 -6.92
C SER A 61 -6.08 -6.47 -6.47
N MET A 62 -5.43 -5.64 -7.27
CA MET A 62 -4.22 -4.88 -6.96
C MET A 62 -4.36 -3.49 -7.56
N ASP A 63 -4.33 -2.48 -6.72
CA ASP A 63 -4.39 -1.08 -7.13
C ASP A 63 -3.06 -0.59 -7.76
N GLY A 64 -3.10 0.58 -8.42
CA GLY A 64 -1.92 1.14 -9.08
C GLY A 64 -0.79 1.50 -8.11
N ILE A 65 -1.12 1.80 -6.86
CA ILE A 65 -0.17 2.13 -5.81
C ILE A 65 0.61 0.90 -5.38
N GLU A 66 -0.08 -0.20 -5.14
CA GLU A 66 0.53 -1.48 -4.83
C GLU A 66 1.35 -2.00 -6.01
N LEU A 67 0.83 -1.87 -7.23
CA LEU A 67 1.57 -2.18 -8.45
C LEU A 67 2.90 -1.42 -8.51
N ALA A 68 2.89 -0.10 -8.27
CA ALA A 68 4.11 0.71 -8.31
C ALA A 68 5.17 0.23 -7.30
N ARG A 69 4.76 -0.24 -6.11
CA ARG A 69 5.68 -0.83 -5.12
C ARG A 69 6.30 -2.14 -5.62
N HIS A 70 5.51 -2.99 -6.26
CA HIS A 70 6.03 -4.23 -6.85
C HIS A 70 7.02 -3.94 -7.98
N LEU A 71 6.69 -3.00 -8.86
CA LEU A 71 7.56 -2.58 -9.97
C LEU A 71 8.86 -1.95 -9.47
N GLY A 72 8.82 -1.20 -8.38
CA GLY A 72 10.00 -0.61 -7.76
C GLY A 72 11.04 -1.62 -7.24
N ARG A 73 10.68 -2.91 -7.10
CA ARG A 73 11.59 -3.99 -6.71
C ARG A 73 12.28 -4.66 -7.90
N LEU A 74 11.87 -4.34 -9.12
CA LEU A 74 12.50 -4.86 -10.33
C LEU A 74 13.84 -4.16 -10.60
N SER A 75 14.72 -4.81 -11.35
CA SER A 75 16.00 -4.24 -11.77
C SER A 75 16.25 -4.55 -13.25
N PRO A 76 16.18 -3.59 -14.16
CA PRO A 76 15.78 -2.19 -13.95
C PRO A 76 14.27 -2.05 -13.61
N ALA A 77 13.94 -1.08 -12.77
CA ALA A 77 12.55 -0.75 -12.47
C ALA A 77 11.99 0.17 -13.58
N PRO A 78 10.79 -0.09 -14.11
CA PRO A 78 10.12 0.84 -15.01
C PRO A 78 9.69 2.10 -14.25
N GLY A 79 9.61 3.24 -14.95
CA GLY A 79 8.97 4.43 -14.41
C GLY A 79 7.45 4.22 -14.27
N VAL A 80 6.84 4.88 -13.27
CA VAL A 80 5.38 4.82 -13.10
C VAL A 80 4.79 6.22 -13.22
N VAL A 81 3.78 6.34 -14.07
CA VAL A 81 2.94 7.53 -14.22
C VAL A 81 1.51 7.13 -13.91
N PHE A 82 0.92 7.72 -12.88
CA PHE A 82 -0.46 7.41 -12.53
C PHE A 82 -1.47 8.12 -13.40
N THR A 83 -2.56 7.43 -13.72
CA THR A 83 -3.78 8.03 -14.29
C THR A 83 -4.87 7.97 -13.23
N THR A 84 -5.64 9.04 -13.05
CA THR A 84 -6.67 9.09 -12.00
C THR A 84 -7.81 10.02 -12.36
N ALA A 85 -9.01 9.69 -11.89
CA ALA A 85 -10.18 10.56 -11.98
C ALA A 85 -10.22 11.63 -10.87
N TYR A 86 -9.27 11.63 -9.91
CA TYR A 86 -9.35 12.44 -8.70
C TYR A 86 -8.03 13.16 -8.40
N ASP A 87 -8.08 14.47 -8.21
CA ASP A 87 -6.92 15.33 -7.91
C ASP A 87 -6.29 15.05 -6.53
N GLN A 88 -7.06 14.52 -5.59
CA GLN A 88 -6.60 14.26 -4.21
C GLN A 88 -5.51 13.19 -4.09
N TYR A 89 -5.28 12.37 -5.12
CA TYR A 89 -4.20 11.36 -5.14
C TYR A 89 -2.85 11.91 -5.61
N ALA A 90 -2.79 13.16 -6.05
CA ALA A 90 -1.53 13.79 -6.46
C ALA A 90 -0.46 13.74 -5.36
N VAL A 91 -0.87 13.93 -4.09
CA VAL A 91 0.05 13.89 -2.93
C VAL A 91 0.64 12.48 -2.74
N GLN A 92 -0.18 11.44 -2.87
CA GLN A 92 0.26 10.05 -2.73
C GLN A 92 1.17 9.60 -3.89
N ALA A 93 0.94 10.11 -5.10
CA ALA A 93 1.80 9.84 -6.24
C ALA A 93 3.25 10.35 -6.00
N PHE A 94 3.40 11.49 -5.32
CA PHE A 94 4.70 12.02 -4.91
C PHE A 94 5.39 11.17 -3.85
N GLU A 95 4.66 10.65 -2.87
CA GLU A 95 5.19 9.80 -1.80
C GLU A 95 5.72 8.46 -2.33
N LEU A 96 5.19 7.99 -3.46
CA LEU A 96 5.57 6.72 -4.10
C LEU A 96 6.65 6.84 -5.17
N ASN A 97 7.32 8.01 -5.27
CA ASN A 97 8.28 8.30 -6.33
C ASN A 97 7.74 8.04 -7.75
N ALA A 98 6.43 8.21 -7.93
CA ALA A 98 5.85 8.26 -9.27
C ALA A 98 6.48 9.42 -10.05
N ILE A 99 6.74 9.20 -11.31
CA ILE A 99 7.37 10.23 -12.18
C ILE A 99 6.42 11.41 -12.38
N ASP A 100 5.13 11.10 -12.57
CA ASP A 100 4.06 12.11 -12.73
C ASP A 100 2.70 11.47 -12.47
N TYR A 101 1.66 12.30 -12.47
CA TYR A 101 0.26 11.87 -12.47
C TYR A 101 -0.53 12.62 -13.54
N LEU A 102 -1.55 11.96 -14.10
CA LEU A 102 -2.40 12.47 -15.16
C LEU A 102 -3.87 12.36 -14.72
N VAL A 103 -4.55 13.50 -14.68
CA VAL A 103 -5.98 13.54 -14.36
C VAL A 103 -6.79 13.13 -15.60
N LYS A 104 -7.71 12.19 -15.44
CA LYS A 104 -8.66 11.78 -16.48
C LYS A 104 -9.72 12.88 -16.70
N PRO A 105 -10.05 13.27 -17.92
CA PRO A 105 -9.56 12.73 -19.19
C PRO A 105 -8.14 13.23 -19.51
N VAL A 106 -7.25 12.29 -19.81
CA VAL A 106 -5.84 12.58 -20.12
C VAL A 106 -5.77 13.42 -21.40
N ARG A 107 -4.96 14.49 -21.36
CA ARG A 107 -4.70 15.37 -22.51
C ARG A 107 -3.35 15.04 -23.12
N ALA A 108 -3.25 15.08 -24.46
CA ALA A 108 -2.04 14.74 -25.21
C ALA A 108 -0.78 15.49 -24.71
N GLN A 109 -0.86 16.81 -24.52
CA GLN A 109 0.26 17.62 -24.04
C GLN A 109 0.75 17.23 -22.64
N ARG A 110 -0.19 16.84 -21.74
CA ARG A 110 0.16 16.36 -20.40
C ARG A 110 0.83 15.00 -20.46
N LEU A 111 0.34 14.11 -21.34
CA LEU A 111 0.95 12.81 -21.57
C LEU A 111 2.38 12.94 -22.10
N VAL A 112 2.62 13.80 -23.12
CA VAL A 112 3.98 14.10 -23.63
C VAL A 112 4.88 14.59 -22.51
N SER A 113 4.42 15.55 -21.69
CA SER A 113 5.20 16.08 -20.57
C SER A 113 5.57 15.01 -19.55
N ALA A 114 4.65 14.10 -19.22
CA ALA A 114 4.91 13.01 -18.29
C ALA A 114 5.91 11.98 -18.85
N LEU A 115 5.78 11.64 -20.14
CA LEU A 115 6.73 10.74 -20.81
C LEU A 115 8.12 11.35 -20.95
N GLN A 116 8.21 12.66 -21.20
CA GLN A 116 9.49 13.38 -21.20
C GLN A 116 10.16 13.39 -19.83
N LYS A 117 9.39 13.55 -18.75
CA LYS A 117 9.91 13.39 -17.38
C LYS A 117 10.43 11.97 -17.17
N ALA A 118 9.67 10.95 -17.57
CA ALA A 118 10.08 9.55 -17.47
C ALA A 118 11.41 9.29 -18.17
N GLN A 119 11.61 9.87 -19.35
CA GLN A 119 12.84 9.72 -20.10
C GLN A 119 14.04 10.40 -19.42
N ARG A 120 13.83 11.56 -18.80
CA ARG A 120 14.90 12.33 -18.13
C ARG A 120 15.26 11.79 -16.76
N SER A 121 14.28 11.30 -16.01
CA SER A 121 14.49 10.80 -14.65
C SER A 121 15.17 9.44 -14.64
N GLY A 122 15.11 8.69 -15.75
CA GLY A 122 15.55 7.30 -15.78
C GLY A 122 14.74 6.40 -14.83
N PRO A 123 15.13 5.15 -14.64
CA PRO A 123 14.56 4.32 -13.59
C PRO A 123 14.87 4.98 -12.23
N PRO A 124 13.94 4.93 -11.26
CA PRO A 124 14.15 5.49 -9.93
C PRO A 124 15.43 4.91 -9.34
N SER A 125 16.25 5.76 -8.70
CA SER A 125 17.51 5.31 -8.09
C SER A 125 17.23 4.28 -6.99
N GLN A 126 18.15 3.33 -6.80
CA GLN A 126 18.04 2.34 -5.72
C GLN A 126 17.88 3.01 -4.33
N GLU A 127 18.50 4.18 -4.14
CA GLU A 127 18.35 4.96 -2.91
C GLU A 127 16.94 5.54 -2.74
N ALA A 128 16.32 6.02 -3.82
CA ALA A 128 14.92 6.47 -3.80
C ALA A 128 13.95 5.32 -3.53
N LEU A 129 14.23 4.14 -4.09
CA LEU A 129 13.46 2.91 -3.84
C LEU A 129 13.66 2.39 -2.41
N GLN A 130 14.87 2.46 -1.87
CA GLN A 130 15.16 2.10 -0.48
C GLN A 130 14.53 3.10 0.50
N LYS A 131 14.51 4.39 0.17
CA LYS A 131 13.85 5.41 0.98
C LYS A 131 12.32 5.27 0.95
N ALA A 132 11.74 4.95 -0.20
CA ALA A 132 10.31 4.62 -0.34
C ALA A 132 9.96 3.28 0.32
N ALA A 133 10.88 2.32 0.35
CA ALA A 133 10.73 1.07 1.08
C ALA A 133 10.95 1.24 2.60
N SER A 134 11.73 2.24 3.02
CA SER A 134 11.95 2.56 4.45
C SER A 134 10.87 3.48 5.03
N GLU A 135 10.20 4.28 4.21
CA GLU A 135 8.94 4.91 4.57
C GLU A 135 7.83 3.90 4.32
N GLY A 136 7.57 3.01 5.28
CA GLY A 136 6.58 1.94 5.20
C GLY A 136 5.22 2.42 4.68
N ARG A 137 4.50 1.55 4.02
CA ARG A 137 3.13 1.77 3.53
C ARG A 137 2.30 2.50 4.59
N ARG A 138 1.69 3.62 4.23
CA ARG A 138 0.92 4.47 5.16
C ARG A 138 -0.56 4.13 5.18
N HIS A 139 -1.05 3.35 4.20
CA HIS A 139 -2.46 2.98 4.08
C HIS A 139 -2.60 1.49 3.78
N PHE A 140 -3.61 0.88 4.36
CA PHE A 140 -4.12 -0.42 3.93
C PHE A 140 -5.15 -0.22 2.83
N SER A 141 -5.06 -1.00 1.76
CA SER A 141 -6.06 -1.05 0.70
C SER A 141 -7.11 -2.11 1.04
N VAL A 142 -8.35 -1.70 1.19
CA VAL A 142 -9.47 -2.57 1.57
C VAL A 142 -10.50 -2.59 0.45
N GLY A 143 -10.76 -3.77 -0.11
CA GLY A 143 -11.82 -3.96 -1.10
C GLY A 143 -13.20 -4.03 -0.41
N GLU A 144 -14.10 -3.10 -0.69
CA GLU A 144 -15.47 -3.10 -0.18
C GLU A 144 -16.47 -2.74 -1.29
N ARG A 145 -17.37 -3.67 -1.64
CA ARG A 145 -18.47 -3.44 -2.59
C ARG A 145 -18.02 -2.80 -3.93
N GLY A 146 -16.92 -3.30 -4.49
CA GLY A 146 -16.38 -2.78 -5.75
C GLY A 146 -15.64 -1.44 -5.63
N ARG A 147 -15.30 -1.03 -4.40
CA ARG A 147 -14.48 0.15 -4.10
C ARG A 147 -13.24 -0.28 -3.32
N ILE A 148 -12.16 0.45 -3.49
CA ILE A 148 -10.98 0.33 -2.63
C ILE A 148 -11.00 1.49 -1.66
N LEU A 149 -10.99 1.15 -0.36
CA LEU A 149 -10.84 2.12 0.71
C LEU A 149 -9.38 2.13 1.15
N LEU A 150 -8.81 3.32 1.25
CA LEU A 150 -7.50 3.51 1.85
C LEU A 150 -7.68 3.82 3.34
N VAL A 151 -7.26 2.87 4.18
CA VAL A 151 -7.33 3.01 5.64
C VAL A 151 -5.96 3.42 6.15
N PRO A 152 -5.80 4.63 6.72
CA PRO A 152 -4.50 5.05 7.23
C PRO A 152 -3.99 4.07 8.30
N VAL A 153 -2.76 3.61 8.18
CA VAL A 153 -2.11 2.74 9.18
C VAL A 153 -2.10 3.44 10.55
N ALA A 154 -1.97 4.78 10.52
CA ALA A 154 -2.03 5.61 11.71
C ALA A 154 -3.38 5.56 12.44
N ASP A 155 -4.48 5.19 11.80
CA ASP A 155 -5.80 5.12 12.43
C ASP A 155 -6.11 3.72 12.99
N VAL A 156 -5.32 2.71 12.61
CA VAL A 156 -5.54 1.33 13.03
C VAL A 156 -5.06 1.14 14.47
N LEU A 157 -5.95 0.69 15.35
CA LEU A 157 -5.66 0.40 16.75
C LEU A 157 -4.99 -0.96 16.93
N TYR A 158 -5.53 -1.97 16.25
CA TYR A 158 -4.98 -3.31 16.25
C TYR A 158 -5.36 -4.10 15.00
N LEU A 159 -4.62 -5.17 14.73
CA LEU A 159 -4.83 -6.12 13.67
C LEU A 159 -5.11 -7.49 14.31
N ARG A 160 -6.17 -8.17 13.91
CA ARG A 160 -6.56 -9.47 14.45
C ARG A 160 -6.75 -10.49 13.33
N ALA A 161 -6.08 -11.63 13.43
CA ALA A 161 -6.34 -12.76 12.54
C ALA A 161 -7.55 -13.54 13.03
N GLU A 162 -8.57 -13.65 12.20
CA GLU A 162 -9.79 -14.40 12.45
C GLU A 162 -10.09 -15.31 11.25
N LEU A 163 -10.16 -16.63 11.50
CA LEU A 163 -10.41 -17.63 10.46
C LEU A 163 -9.46 -17.50 9.24
N LYS A 164 -9.89 -16.86 8.18
CA LYS A 164 -9.16 -16.73 6.91
C LYS A 164 -8.62 -15.33 6.63
N TYR A 165 -9.01 -14.34 7.42
CA TYR A 165 -8.72 -12.93 7.15
C TYR A 165 -8.03 -12.28 8.34
N VAL A 166 -7.40 -11.15 8.07
CA VAL A 166 -6.95 -10.23 9.12
C VAL A 166 -7.90 -9.04 9.15
N THR A 167 -8.40 -8.71 10.32
CA THR A 167 -9.25 -7.55 10.54
C THR A 167 -8.43 -6.41 11.12
N ALA A 168 -8.49 -5.23 10.49
CA ALA A 168 -7.92 -3.99 11.00
C ALA A 168 -9.01 -3.18 11.73
N ARG A 169 -8.84 -2.96 13.03
CA ARG A 169 -9.76 -2.19 13.86
C ARG A 169 -9.29 -0.74 13.97
N THR A 170 -10.16 0.20 13.60
CA THR A 170 -10.03 1.62 13.90
C THR A 170 -11.00 2.03 15.01
N VAL A 171 -11.01 3.31 15.39
CA VAL A 171 -12.02 3.82 16.35
C VAL A 171 -13.43 3.68 15.78
N GLU A 172 -13.60 3.87 14.46
CA GLU A 172 -14.91 3.90 13.83
C GLU A 172 -15.46 2.51 13.51
N ARG A 173 -14.65 1.66 12.85
CA ARG A 173 -15.10 0.34 12.38
C ARG A 173 -13.93 -0.63 12.13
N GLU A 174 -14.30 -1.83 11.70
CA GLU A 174 -13.37 -2.87 11.26
C GLU A 174 -13.29 -2.93 9.74
N TYR A 175 -12.11 -3.31 9.24
CA TYR A 175 -11.82 -3.51 7.84
C TYR A 175 -11.14 -4.87 7.64
N VAL A 176 -11.55 -5.59 6.60
CA VAL A 176 -10.96 -6.90 6.27
C VAL A 176 -9.78 -6.70 5.33
N LEU A 177 -8.62 -7.26 5.71
CA LEU A 177 -7.39 -7.24 4.92
C LEU A 177 -7.13 -8.64 4.36
N ASP A 178 -6.69 -8.71 3.10
CA ASP A 178 -6.30 -9.95 2.43
C ASP A 178 -4.82 -10.34 2.65
N GLU A 179 -4.24 -9.85 3.75
CA GLU A 179 -2.83 -10.02 4.08
C GLU A 179 -2.63 -10.89 5.32
N SER A 180 -1.49 -11.59 5.41
CA SER A 180 -1.18 -12.38 6.60
C SER A 180 -0.69 -11.50 7.75
N LEU A 181 -1.07 -11.86 8.99
CA LEU A 181 -0.62 -11.14 10.18
C LEU A 181 0.90 -11.16 10.35
N THR A 182 1.58 -12.20 9.87
CA THR A 182 3.04 -12.32 9.92
C THR A 182 3.72 -11.35 8.94
N HIS A 183 3.14 -11.17 7.76
CA HIS A 183 3.62 -10.18 6.79
C HIS A 183 3.50 -8.77 7.36
N LEU A 184 2.32 -8.44 7.92
CA LEU A 184 2.05 -7.14 8.53
C LEU A 184 2.95 -6.86 9.75
N GLU A 185 3.29 -7.89 10.55
CA GLU A 185 4.24 -7.76 11.66
C GLU A 185 5.63 -7.36 11.18
N THR A 186 6.10 -7.96 10.09
CA THR A 186 7.43 -7.67 9.52
C THR A 186 7.45 -6.29 8.89
N GLU A 187 6.44 -5.95 8.08
CA GLU A 187 6.36 -4.66 7.37
C GLU A 187 6.22 -3.48 8.34
N PHE A 188 5.44 -3.65 9.40
CA PHE A 188 5.11 -2.59 10.36
C PHE A 188 5.70 -2.80 11.76
N ALA A 189 6.89 -3.38 11.87
CA ALA A 189 7.54 -3.71 13.14
C ALA A 189 7.70 -2.49 14.07
N GLU A 190 7.93 -1.29 13.50
CA GLU A 190 8.04 -0.04 14.25
C GLU A 190 6.68 0.49 14.74
N THR A 191 5.60 0.17 14.02
CA THR A 191 4.26 0.69 14.30
C THR A 191 3.45 -0.24 15.20
N PHE A 192 3.52 -1.54 14.93
CA PHE A 192 2.77 -2.56 15.66
C PHE A 192 3.68 -3.47 16.47
N VAL A 193 3.12 -4.05 17.53
CA VAL A 193 3.77 -5.08 18.34
C VAL A 193 2.84 -6.27 18.52
N ARG A 194 3.39 -7.49 18.44
CA ARG A 194 2.61 -8.71 18.64
C ARG A 194 2.30 -8.90 20.11
N VAL A 195 1.02 -8.99 20.44
CA VAL A 195 0.52 -9.28 21.80
C VAL A 195 0.03 -10.73 21.95
N HIS A 196 -0.47 -11.30 20.85
CA HIS A 196 -0.95 -12.68 20.81
C HIS A 196 -0.64 -13.30 19.43
N ARG A 197 -0.64 -14.65 19.33
CA ARG A 197 -0.45 -15.34 18.04
C ARG A 197 -1.38 -14.85 16.92
N SER A 198 -2.55 -14.35 17.29
CA SER A 198 -3.57 -13.83 16.36
C SER A 198 -3.75 -12.32 16.42
N CYS A 199 -2.87 -11.55 17.12
CA CYS A 199 -3.12 -10.13 17.30
C CYS A 199 -1.84 -9.30 17.35
N LEU A 200 -1.83 -8.19 16.58
CA LEU A 200 -0.87 -7.10 16.65
C LEU A 200 -1.60 -5.85 17.15
N ILE A 201 -1.00 -5.07 18.04
CA ILE A 201 -1.54 -3.78 18.48
C ILE A 201 -0.60 -2.65 18.07
N ALA A 202 -1.18 -1.52 17.65
CA ALA A 202 -0.40 -0.30 17.42
C ALA A 202 0.22 0.17 18.73
N ARG A 203 1.54 0.43 18.77
CA ARG A 203 2.26 0.86 19.97
C ARG A 203 1.62 2.10 20.62
N ARG A 204 1.09 3.04 19.80
CA ARG A 204 0.37 4.23 20.26
C ARG A 204 -1.00 3.93 20.88
N ALA A 205 -1.61 2.80 20.52
CA ALA A 205 -2.93 2.40 21.01
C ALA A 205 -2.88 1.63 22.34
N ILE A 206 -1.70 1.36 22.88
CA ILE A 206 -1.55 0.77 24.22
C ILE A 206 -1.83 1.87 25.25
N ALA A 207 -2.94 1.73 26.01
CA ALA A 207 -3.26 2.62 27.11
C ALA A 207 -2.70 2.09 28.44
N GLY A 208 -2.58 0.78 28.59
CA GLY A 208 -2.12 0.12 29.82
C GLY A 208 -2.32 -1.38 29.75
N PHE A 209 -2.08 -2.03 30.89
CA PHE A 209 -2.28 -3.46 31.07
C PHE A 209 -3.11 -3.72 32.31
N GLU A 210 -3.97 -4.72 32.23
CA GLU A 210 -4.69 -5.23 33.37
C GLU A 210 -4.49 -6.74 33.52
N ARG A 211 -4.59 -7.22 34.73
CA ARG A 211 -4.49 -8.63 35.06
C ARG A 211 -5.87 -9.11 35.44
N THR A 212 -6.44 -9.99 34.63
CA THR A 212 -7.70 -10.62 34.96
C THR A 212 -7.42 -11.80 35.90
N GLN A 213 -8.00 -11.77 37.10
CA GLN A 213 -8.04 -12.91 38.00
C GLN A 213 -9.42 -13.54 37.86
N ASP A 214 -9.51 -14.63 37.10
CA ASP A 214 -10.65 -15.53 37.19
C ASP A 214 -10.31 -16.60 38.24
N ASP A 215 -11.21 -16.84 39.19
CA ASP A 215 -11.02 -17.78 40.31
C ASP A 215 -10.71 -19.23 39.89
N ALA A 216 -10.80 -19.56 38.60
CA ALA A 216 -10.59 -20.90 38.06
C ALA A 216 -9.53 -20.99 36.97
N ALA A 217 -8.91 -19.87 36.54
CA ALA A 217 -7.93 -19.85 35.48
C ALA A 217 -6.65 -19.11 35.89
N GLU A 218 -5.50 -19.53 35.35
CA GLU A 218 -4.23 -18.80 35.53
C GLU A 218 -4.37 -17.34 35.11
N ALA A 219 -3.92 -16.45 35.97
CA ALA A 219 -3.97 -15.01 35.75
C ALA A 219 -3.41 -14.62 34.38
N GLN A 220 -4.23 -14.05 33.53
CA GLN A 220 -3.90 -13.65 32.16
C GLN A 220 -3.78 -12.11 32.08
N TRP A 221 -2.72 -11.67 31.40
CA TRP A 221 -2.56 -10.25 31.11
C TRP A 221 -3.34 -9.85 29.85
N SER A 222 -3.97 -8.68 29.91
CA SER A 222 -4.64 -8.06 28.76
C SER A 222 -4.15 -6.63 28.54
N VAL A 223 -4.06 -6.21 27.28
CA VAL A 223 -3.80 -4.81 26.92
C VAL A 223 -5.11 -4.04 26.92
N ILE A 224 -5.11 -2.87 27.54
CA ILE A 224 -6.17 -1.87 27.46
C ILE A 224 -5.95 -1.06 26.19
N VAL A 225 -6.90 -1.08 25.27
CA VAL A 225 -6.79 -0.38 23.97
C VAL A 225 -7.26 1.07 24.12
N ARG A 226 -6.41 2.01 23.79
CA ARG A 226 -6.74 3.44 23.80
C ARG A 226 -7.78 3.74 22.70
N GLY A 227 -8.84 4.46 23.05
CA GLY A 227 -9.92 4.80 22.11
C GLY A 227 -10.91 3.65 21.86
N SER A 228 -10.83 2.56 22.62
CA SER A 228 -11.76 1.44 22.58
C SER A 228 -11.99 0.89 23.99
N ASN A 229 -13.15 0.27 24.22
CA ASN A 229 -13.42 -0.46 25.46
C ASN A 229 -12.90 -1.91 25.43
N GLU A 230 -12.19 -2.28 24.38
CA GLU A 230 -11.72 -3.65 24.16
C GLU A 230 -10.47 -3.97 24.97
N ARG A 231 -10.34 -5.27 25.30
CA ARG A 231 -9.22 -5.88 25.98
C ARG A 231 -8.63 -6.96 25.09
N LEU A 232 -7.35 -6.86 24.79
CA LEU A 232 -6.66 -7.84 23.96
C LEU A 232 -5.80 -8.75 24.83
N PRO A 233 -5.97 -10.08 24.75
CA PRO A 233 -5.17 -11.00 25.54
C PRO A 233 -3.71 -10.93 25.15
N VAL A 234 -2.82 -10.96 26.14
CA VAL A 234 -1.37 -11.02 25.95
C VAL A 234 -0.90 -12.44 26.25
N SER A 235 -0.25 -13.07 25.27
CA SER A 235 0.33 -14.40 25.52
C SER A 235 1.53 -14.30 26.48
N ARG A 236 1.77 -15.32 27.31
CA ARG A 236 2.91 -15.37 28.23
C ARG A 236 4.25 -15.10 27.53
N ARG A 237 4.39 -15.63 26.31
CA ARG A 237 5.62 -15.48 25.48
C ARG A 237 5.84 -14.04 25.04
N GLN A 238 4.78 -13.28 24.81
CA GLN A 238 4.86 -11.89 24.31
C GLN A 238 4.93 -10.85 25.43
N TRP A 239 4.62 -11.25 26.67
CA TRP A 239 4.55 -10.32 27.81
C TRP A 239 5.82 -9.48 28.01
N SER A 240 6.98 -10.10 27.97
CA SER A 240 8.27 -9.38 28.15
C SER A 240 8.53 -8.35 27.05
N ILE A 241 8.19 -8.68 25.79
CA ILE A 241 8.37 -7.80 24.63
C ILE A 241 7.41 -6.61 24.72
N VAL A 242 6.14 -6.88 25.01
CA VAL A 242 5.09 -5.85 25.06
C VAL A 242 5.31 -4.89 26.23
N LYS A 243 5.77 -5.38 27.37
CA LYS A 243 6.14 -4.56 28.53
C LYS A 243 7.32 -3.62 28.20
N GLY A 244 8.33 -4.11 27.48
CA GLY A 244 9.48 -3.31 27.04
C GLY A 244 9.10 -2.19 26.07
N ALA A 245 8.14 -2.42 25.18
CA ALA A 245 7.69 -1.43 24.21
C ALA A 245 7.05 -0.15 24.82
N MET A 246 6.68 -0.17 26.11
CA MET A 246 6.19 1.02 26.84
C MET A 246 7.29 1.81 27.54
N VAL A 247 8.40 1.17 27.93
CA VAL A 247 9.45 1.81 28.75
C VAL A 247 10.23 2.83 27.91
N GLU A 248 10.34 2.64 26.60
CA GLU A 248 11.08 3.55 25.71
C GLU A 248 10.42 4.93 25.50
N LYS A 249 9.16 5.14 25.89
CA LYS A 249 8.44 6.43 25.77
C LYS A 249 8.25 7.19 27.09
N GLY A 250 8.77 6.69 28.21
CA GLY A 250 8.61 7.30 29.53
C GLY A 250 9.82 8.08 30.03
N GLY A 251 10.83 8.31 29.20
CA GLY A 251 12.07 9.00 29.55
C GLY A 251 12.24 10.29 28.75
N THR A 252 11.46 11.32 29.03
CA THR A 252 11.85 12.75 28.92
C THR A 252 10.90 13.59 29.75
#